data_addff3df6cbbab2ac7f6859289f2d78e
#
_entry.id   addff3df6cbbab2ac7f6859289f2d78e
#
_cell.length_a   1.000
_cell.length_b   1.000
_cell.length_c   1.000
_cell.angle_alpha   90.00
_cell.angle_beta   90.00
_cell.angle_gamma   90.00
#
_symmetry.space_group_name_H-M   'P 1'
#
loop_
_entity.id
_entity.type
_entity.pdbx_description
1 polymer ?
#
loop_
_entity_poly.entity_id
_entity_poly.type
_entity_poly.pdbx_seq_one_letter_code
_entity_poly.pdbx_strand_id
1 'polypeptide(L)'
;DGYRAQLIDSYMSDKEGEKAAARAVYDRGDHSVELTHILFRLPEKTVSKDTVAVYQEAMRVYERLQKGEDMETVGKALAEKDKEHVACEYVRCLLPMQSLKVFEDAAYSLPIGVVSEPVRTKLGFHLIKVHSRKPNPGRIHVAHILIAFPKDSAIQDSSAFLAKAQAIYKQVQEGADFGELAKEYSGDAASAKKEGVLP
;
A
#
# COMPACT_ATOMS: atom_id res chain seq x y z
N ASP A 1 -42.24 16.96 -7.01
CA ASP A 1 -40.86 16.78 -6.55
C ASP A 1 -40.21 15.46 -7.02
N GLY A 2 -40.95 14.33 -7.14
CA GLY A 2 -40.40 13.05 -7.59
C GLY A 2 -39.86 13.04 -9.03
N TYR A 3 -40.52 13.72 -9.97
CA TYR A 3 -40.10 13.77 -11.36
C TYR A 3 -38.79 14.56 -11.55
N ARG A 4 -38.60 15.62 -10.77
CA ARG A 4 -37.37 16.41 -10.75
C ARG A 4 -36.17 15.61 -10.22
N ALA A 5 -36.39 14.84 -9.16
CA ALA A 5 -35.39 13.93 -8.60
C ALA A 5 -34.99 12.83 -9.58
N GLN A 6 -35.97 12.20 -10.27
CA GLN A 6 -35.73 11.20 -11.28
C GLN A 6 -34.98 11.76 -12.53
N LEU A 7 -35.30 13.02 -12.92
CA LEU A 7 -34.62 13.69 -14.02
C LEU A 7 -33.16 13.99 -13.66
N ILE A 8 -32.90 14.52 -12.46
CA ILE A 8 -31.55 14.78 -11.94
C ILE A 8 -30.76 13.47 -11.88
N ASP A 9 -31.34 12.40 -11.34
CA ASP A 9 -30.72 11.09 -11.25
C ASP A 9 -30.38 10.53 -12.65
N SER A 10 -31.27 10.68 -13.63
CA SER A 10 -31.04 10.21 -15.00
C SER A 10 -29.95 11.00 -15.75
N TYR A 11 -29.78 12.30 -15.44
CA TYR A 11 -28.73 13.14 -16.02
C TYR A 11 -27.42 13.07 -15.27
N MET A 12 -27.43 12.72 -13.96
CA MET A 12 -26.25 12.67 -13.11
C MET A 12 -25.68 11.26 -12.95
N SER A 13 -26.46 10.20 -13.24
CA SER A 13 -25.98 8.81 -13.18
C SER A 13 -25.46 8.36 -14.55
N ASP A 14 -24.14 8.42 -14.72
CA ASP A 14 -23.45 7.76 -15.83
C ASP A 14 -23.33 6.25 -15.54
N LYS A 15 -24.44 5.52 -15.70
CA LYS A 15 -24.51 4.07 -15.46
C LYS A 15 -23.53 3.26 -16.32
N GLU A 16 -23.20 3.75 -17.51
CA GLU A 16 -22.22 3.10 -18.37
C GLU A 16 -20.80 3.36 -17.90
N GLY A 17 -20.49 4.59 -17.52
CA GLY A 17 -19.22 4.95 -16.89
C GLY A 17 -18.99 4.22 -15.56
N GLU A 18 -20.03 4.08 -14.73
CA GLU A 18 -19.96 3.29 -13.49
C GLU A 18 -19.69 1.81 -13.77
N LYS A 19 -20.36 1.22 -14.76
CA LYS A 19 -20.11 -0.18 -15.16
C LYS A 19 -18.70 -0.36 -15.72
N ALA A 20 -18.24 0.56 -16.55
CA ALA A 20 -16.89 0.53 -17.11
C ALA A 20 -15.82 0.66 -15.99
N ALA A 21 -16.03 1.55 -15.03
CA ALA A 21 -15.16 1.70 -13.87
C ALA A 21 -15.15 0.45 -13.00
N ALA A 22 -16.32 -0.14 -12.71
CA ALA A 22 -16.44 -1.39 -11.94
C ALA A 22 -15.75 -2.55 -12.68
N ARG A 23 -15.93 -2.63 -14.00
CA ARG A 23 -15.27 -3.66 -14.83
C ARG A 23 -13.75 -3.50 -14.78
N ALA A 24 -13.24 -2.28 -14.93
CA ALA A 24 -11.80 -2.01 -14.84
C ALA A 24 -11.21 -2.42 -13.49
N VAL A 25 -11.90 -2.17 -12.37
CA VAL A 25 -11.51 -2.61 -11.04
C VAL A 25 -11.51 -4.13 -10.94
N TYR A 26 -12.55 -4.79 -11.45
CA TYR A 26 -12.67 -6.25 -11.47
C TYR A 26 -11.52 -6.89 -12.26
N ASP A 27 -11.25 -6.41 -13.47
CA ASP A 27 -10.19 -6.93 -14.34
C ASP A 27 -8.78 -6.72 -13.73
N ARG A 28 -8.59 -5.67 -12.91
CA ARG A 28 -7.37 -5.46 -12.12
C ARG A 28 -7.26 -6.39 -10.92
N GLY A 29 -8.38 -6.95 -10.45
CA GLY A 29 -8.46 -7.79 -9.25
C GLY A 29 -7.66 -9.09 -9.34
N ASP A 30 -7.30 -9.54 -10.53
CA ASP A 30 -6.57 -10.78 -10.76
C ASP A 30 -5.09 -10.72 -10.32
N HIS A 31 -4.55 -9.50 -10.14
CA HIS A 31 -3.16 -9.34 -9.76
C HIS A 31 -2.92 -8.10 -8.87
N SER A 32 -1.85 -8.18 -8.10
CA SER A 32 -1.30 -7.08 -7.33
C SER A 32 -0.11 -6.45 -8.05
N VAL A 33 0.15 -5.19 -7.76
CA VAL A 33 1.29 -4.44 -8.31
C VAL A 33 2.29 -4.14 -7.21
N GLU A 34 3.54 -4.48 -7.45
CA GLU A 34 4.68 -4.12 -6.61
C GLU A 34 5.39 -2.91 -7.24
N LEU A 35 5.53 -1.83 -6.48
CA LEU A 35 6.03 -0.56 -7.01
C LEU A 35 6.83 0.24 -5.98
N THR A 36 7.64 1.18 -6.47
CA THR A 36 8.16 2.30 -5.69
C THR A 36 7.56 3.59 -6.23
N HIS A 37 7.23 4.53 -5.35
CA HIS A 37 6.84 5.86 -5.78
C HIS A 37 7.55 6.96 -4.98
N ILE A 38 7.76 8.10 -5.65
CA ILE A 38 8.23 9.34 -5.03
C ILE A 38 7.08 10.34 -5.11
N LEU A 39 6.63 10.83 -3.98
CA LEU A 39 5.60 11.86 -3.86
C LEU A 39 6.24 13.22 -3.59
N PHE A 40 5.95 14.19 -4.43
CA PHE A 40 6.20 15.61 -4.22
C PHE A 40 4.90 16.25 -3.75
N ARG A 41 4.80 16.56 -2.46
CA ARG A 41 3.58 17.06 -1.83
C ARG A 41 3.28 18.50 -2.25
N LEU A 42 1.99 18.78 -2.39
CA LEU A 42 1.51 20.14 -2.54
C LEU A 42 1.00 20.67 -1.20
N PRO A 43 1.23 21.94 -0.87
CA PRO A 43 0.66 22.58 0.31
C PRO A 43 -0.87 22.50 0.30
N GLU A 44 -1.50 22.42 1.48
CA GLU A 44 -2.97 22.36 1.61
C GLU A 44 -3.69 23.55 0.94
N LYS A 45 -3.09 24.73 1.01
CA LYS A 45 -3.58 25.97 0.35
C LYS A 45 -2.74 26.26 -0.89
N THR A 46 -2.86 25.41 -1.90
CA THR A 46 -2.06 25.47 -3.13
C THR A 46 -2.59 26.56 -4.06
N VAL A 47 -1.72 27.47 -4.48
CA VAL A 47 -1.94 28.39 -5.60
C VAL A 47 -1.28 27.84 -6.88
N SER A 48 -1.71 28.32 -8.05
CA SER A 48 -1.20 27.84 -9.35
C SER A 48 0.32 27.86 -9.46
N LYS A 49 0.98 28.87 -8.87
CA LYS A 49 2.45 29.00 -8.88
C LYS A 49 3.14 27.85 -8.15
N ASP A 50 2.61 27.42 -7.00
CA ASP A 50 3.18 26.32 -6.22
C ASP A 50 3.05 24.99 -6.99
N THR A 51 1.92 24.79 -7.64
CA THR A 51 1.69 23.61 -8.49
C THR A 51 2.73 23.50 -9.60
N VAL A 52 3.05 24.60 -10.28
CA VAL A 52 4.07 24.63 -11.34
C VAL A 52 5.46 24.35 -10.79
N ALA A 53 5.84 24.94 -9.66
CA ALA A 53 7.14 24.73 -9.03
C ALA A 53 7.35 23.26 -8.65
N VAL A 54 6.37 22.63 -7.98
CA VAL A 54 6.42 21.22 -7.58
C VAL A 54 6.43 20.29 -8.78
N TYR A 55 5.65 20.61 -9.83
CA TYR A 55 5.70 19.86 -11.08
C TYR A 55 7.09 19.89 -11.74
N GLN A 56 7.71 21.09 -11.80
CA GLN A 56 9.05 21.24 -12.37
C GLN A 56 10.10 20.47 -11.57
N GLU A 57 9.95 20.40 -10.26
CA GLU A 57 10.84 19.58 -9.41
C GLU A 57 10.66 18.08 -9.72
N ALA A 58 9.43 17.59 -9.77
CA ALA A 58 9.14 16.23 -10.14
C ALA A 58 9.70 15.89 -11.54
N MET A 59 9.58 16.80 -12.52
CA MET A 59 10.13 16.62 -13.86
C MET A 59 11.65 16.53 -13.86
N ARG A 60 12.37 17.38 -13.09
CA ARG A 60 13.84 17.27 -12.98
C ARG A 60 14.27 15.91 -12.43
N VAL A 61 13.53 15.40 -11.44
CA VAL A 61 13.82 14.07 -10.89
C VAL A 61 13.48 12.98 -11.91
N TYR A 62 12.37 13.09 -12.61
CA TYR A 62 12.02 12.19 -13.71
C TYR A 62 13.12 12.09 -14.75
N GLU A 63 13.66 13.23 -15.22
CA GLU A 63 14.77 13.27 -16.18
C GLU A 63 16.05 12.59 -15.67
N ARG A 64 16.36 12.69 -14.37
CA ARG A 64 17.48 11.98 -13.75
C ARG A 64 17.27 10.46 -13.79
N LEU A 65 16.05 10.01 -13.46
CA LEU A 65 15.69 8.60 -13.48
C LEU A 65 15.70 8.02 -14.91
N GLN A 66 15.31 8.82 -15.91
CA GLN A 66 15.43 8.44 -17.32
C GLN A 66 16.88 8.27 -17.78
N LYS A 67 17.83 8.97 -17.16
CA LYS A 67 19.28 8.83 -17.41
C LYS A 67 19.90 7.62 -16.69
N GLY A 68 19.09 6.84 -15.94
CA GLY A 68 19.50 5.59 -15.32
C GLY A 68 19.85 5.71 -13.82
N GLU A 69 19.57 6.85 -13.17
CA GLU A 69 19.73 6.91 -11.73
C GLU A 69 18.72 5.99 -11.05
N ASP A 70 19.13 5.37 -9.93
CA ASP A 70 18.26 4.47 -9.20
C ASP A 70 17.18 5.23 -8.41
N MET A 71 15.91 4.85 -8.64
CA MET A 71 14.76 5.54 -8.08
C MET A 71 14.70 5.51 -6.56
N GLU A 72 15.05 4.37 -5.94
CA GLU A 72 15.03 4.26 -4.48
C GLU A 72 16.10 5.12 -3.84
N THR A 73 17.31 5.10 -4.39
CA THR A 73 18.44 5.90 -3.91
C THR A 73 18.13 7.39 -4.01
N VAL A 74 17.66 7.83 -5.17
CA VAL A 74 17.27 9.24 -5.40
C VAL A 74 16.12 9.65 -4.50
N GLY A 75 15.06 8.83 -4.42
CA GLY A 75 13.89 9.14 -3.63
C GLY A 75 14.16 9.19 -2.13
N LYS A 76 14.94 8.26 -1.59
CA LYS A 76 15.35 8.26 -0.18
C LYS A 76 16.20 9.49 0.16
N ALA A 77 17.17 9.83 -0.67
CA ALA A 77 18.02 11.01 -0.47
C ALA A 77 17.21 12.33 -0.50
N LEU A 78 16.23 12.44 -1.40
CA LEU A 78 15.34 13.59 -1.44
C LEU A 78 14.42 13.65 -0.23
N ALA A 79 13.84 12.53 0.18
CA ALA A 79 12.97 12.45 1.36
C ALA A 79 13.73 12.72 2.67
N GLU A 80 15.01 12.34 2.77
CA GLU A 80 15.85 12.69 3.92
C GLU A 80 16.14 14.18 4.01
N LYS A 81 16.35 14.83 2.85
CA LYS A 81 16.63 16.25 2.74
C LYS A 81 15.40 17.12 3.01
N ASP A 82 14.24 16.69 2.57
CA ASP A 82 12.97 17.44 2.70
C ASP A 82 11.80 16.49 3.03
N LYS A 83 11.74 16.05 4.30
CA LYS A 83 10.72 15.11 4.80
C LYS A 83 9.31 15.66 4.79
N GLU A 84 9.17 16.99 4.79
CA GLU A 84 7.87 17.64 4.77
C GLU A 84 7.22 17.57 3.39
N HIS A 85 8.01 17.80 2.34
CA HIS A 85 7.48 17.93 0.97
C HIS A 85 7.73 16.69 0.10
N VAL A 86 8.69 15.84 0.44
CA VAL A 86 9.00 14.63 -0.36
C VAL A 86 8.85 13.37 0.47
N ALA A 87 8.22 12.36 -0.13
CA ALA A 87 8.18 11.00 0.42
C ALA A 87 8.60 9.99 -0.65
N CYS A 88 9.32 8.95 -0.23
CA CYS A 88 9.67 7.83 -1.08
C CYS A 88 9.21 6.55 -0.39
N GLU A 89 8.31 5.81 -1.03
CA GLU A 89 7.69 4.62 -0.45
C GLU A 89 7.76 3.44 -1.40
N TYR A 90 8.08 2.28 -0.84
CA TYR A 90 7.99 1.00 -1.52
C TYR A 90 6.70 0.29 -1.13
N VAL A 91 5.87 -0.02 -2.12
CA VAL A 91 4.59 -0.71 -1.95
C VAL A 91 4.73 -2.14 -2.48
N ARG A 92 4.76 -3.10 -1.58
CA ARG A 92 4.94 -4.52 -1.92
C ARG A 92 3.73 -5.12 -2.65
N CYS A 93 2.53 -4.66 -2.33
CA CYS A 93 1.28 -5.23 -2.83
C CYS A 93 0.20 -4.15 -2.87
N LEU A 94 0.02 -3.54 -4.03
CA LEU A 94 -1.10 -2.64 -4.30
C LEU A 94 -2.21 -3.47 -4.95
N LEU A 95 -3.36 -3.53 -4.30
CA LEU A 95 -4.59 -4.09 -4.85
C LEU A 95 -5.53 -2.97 -5.32
N PRO A 96 -6.50 -3.25 -6.20
CA PRO A 96 -7.49 -2.27 -6.62
C PRO A 96 -8.26 -1.69 -5.44
N MET A 97 -8.61 -0.41 -5.52
CA MET A 97 -9.35 0.36 -4.51
C MET A 97 -8.59 0.61 -3.19
N GLN A 98 -7.29 0.42 -3.15
CA GLN A 98 -6.46 0.71 -1.98
C GLN A 98 -5.82 2.10 -2.02
N SER A 99 -5.86 2.77 -3.17
CA SER A 99 -5.24 4.08 -3.35
C SER A 99 -6.14 5.04 -4.15
N LEU A 100 -5.61 6.22 -4.46
CA LEU A 100 -6.31 7.19 -5.30
C LEU A 100 -6.46 6.64 -6.73
N LYS A 101 -7.65 6.74 -7.32
CA LYS A 101 -7.95 6.20 -8.66
C LYS A 101 -6.89 6.58 -9.71
N VAL A 102 -6.49 7.84 -9.75
CA VAL A 102 -5.50 8.34 -10.73
C VAL A 102 -4.14 7.67 -10.53
N PHE A 103 -3.73 7.46 -9.28
CA PHE A 103 -2.50 6.74 -8.94
C PHE A 103 -2.58 5.26 -9.36
N GLU A 104 -3.69 4.60 -9.05
CA GLU A 104 -3.92 3.21 -9.44
C GLU A 104 -3.97 3.06 -10.96
N ASP A 105 -4.67 3.94 -11.67
CA ASP A 105 -4.75 3.92 -13.12
C ASP A 105 -3.35 3.98 -13.74
N ALA A 106 -2.48 4.84 -13.24
CA ALA A 106 -1.09 4.91 -13.67
C ALA A 106 -0.31 3.63 -13.32
N ALA A 107 -0.39 3.16 -12.07
CA ALA A 107 0.34 1.97 -11.61
C ALA A 107 -0.05 0.70 -12.39
N TYR A 108 -1.33 0.51 -12.66
CA TYR A 108 -1.82 -0.66 -13.39
C TYR A 108 -1.56 -0.61 -14.91
N SER A 109 -1.44 0.58 -15.51
CA SER A 109 -1.15 0.74 -16.94
C SER A 109 0.35 0.76 -17.28
N LEU A 110 1.20 1.12 -16.31
CA LEU A 110 2.63 1.35 -16.54
C LEU A 110 3.37 0.03 -16.83
N PRO A 111 4.22 -0.07 -17.86
CA PRO A 111 5.06 -1.25 -18.07
C PRO A 111 6.03 -1.49 -16.90
N ILE A 112 6.36 -2.76 -16.63
CA ILE A 112 7.32 -3.12 -15.59
C ILE A 112 8.69 -2.50 -15.91
N GLY A 113 9.34 -1.92 -14.90
CA GLY A 113 10.65 -1.29 -14.99
C GLY A 113 10.64 0.16 -15.48
N VAL A 114 9.53 0.63 -16.05
CA VAL A 114 9.40 2.01 -16.55
C VAL A 114 8.99 2.95 -15.42
N VAL A 115 9.58 4.15 -15.40
CA VAL A 115 9.18 5.24 -14.51
C VAL A 115 8.11 6.09 -15.20
N SER A 116 7.02 6.40 -14.49
CA SER A 116 5.96 7.27 -15.03
C SER A 116 6.43 8.72 -15.16
N GLU A 117 5.82 9.47 -16.05
CA GLU A 117 5.78 10.92 -15.91
C GLU A 117 5.09 11.32 -14.59
N PRO A 118 5.24 12.60 -14.13
CA PRO A 118 4.59 13.07 -12.92
C PRO A 118 3.07 12.92 -12.96
N VAL A 119 2.52 12.00 -12.15
CA VAL A 119 1.09 11.73 -12.02
C VAL A 119 0.49 12.67 -10.99
N ARG A 120 -0.46 13.51 -11.39
CA ARG A 120 -1.12 14.49 -10.49
C ARG A 120 -2.21 13.83 -9.66
N THR A 121 -2.12 13.97 -8.35
CA THR A 121 -3.19 13.58 -7.40
C THR A 121 -3.54 14.76 -6.48
N LYS A 122 -4.54 14.59 -5.61
CA LYS A 122 -4.86 15.59 -4.58
C LYS A 122 -3.72 15.83 -3.59
N LEU A 123 -2.80 14.89 -3.43
CA LEU A 123 -1.66 14.99 -2.50
C LEU A 123 -0.46 15.71 -3.12
N GLY A 124 -0.33 15.68 -4.45
CA GLY A 124 0.83 16.22 -5.14
C GLY A 124 1.10 15.51 -6.46
N PHE A 125 2.37 15.44 -6.84
CA PHE A 125 2.84 14.73 -8.01
C PHE A 125 3.59 13.48 -7.60
N HIS A 126 3.27 12.35 -8.26
CA HIS A 126 3.91 11.07 -8.02
C HIS A 126 4.73 10.66 -9.25
N LEU A 127 5.96 10.23 -9.01
CA LEU A 127 6.70 9.39 -9.95
C LEU A 127 6.52 7.94 -9.50
N ILE A 128 6.19 7.04 -10.40
CA ILE A 128 5.84 5.65 -10.09
C ILE A 128 6.71 4.73 -10.94
N LYS A 129 7.29 3.69 -10.33
CA LYS A 129 7.98 2.60 -11.03
C LYS A 129 7.43 1.27 -10.58
N VAL A 130 6.88 0.51 -11.51
CA VAL A 130 6.39 -0.85 -11.25
C VAL A 130 7.53 -1.84 -11.34
N HIS A 131 7.72 -2.64 -10.30
CA HIS A 131 8.76 -3.69 -10.25
C HIS A 131 8.24 -5.04 -10.74
N SER A 132 7.03 -5.40 -10.32
CA SER A 132 6.42 -6.67 -10.69
C SER A 132 4.91 -6.62 -10.62
N ARG A 133 4.27 -7.59 -11.30
CA ARG A 133 2.86 -7.94 -11.12
C ARG A 133 2.79 -9.39 -10.68
N LYS A 134 2.05 -9.66 -9.61
CA LYS A 134 1.90 -11.00 -9.04
C LYS A 134 0.42 -11.37 -9.02
N PRO A 135 0.07 -12.64 -9.26
CA PRO A 135 -1.31 -13.07 -9.09
C PRO A 135 -1.84 -12.65 -7.71
N ASN A 136 -3.06 -12.16 -7.66
CA ASN A 136 -3.72 -11.84 -6.41
C ASN A 136 -4.03 -13.16 -5.68
N PRO A 137 -3.53 -13.39 -4.46
CA PRO A 137 -3.81 -14.61 -3.72
C PRO A 137 -5.28 -14.74 -3.29
N GLY A 138 -6.10 -13.71 -3.52
CA GLY A 138 -7.49 -13.66 -3.07
C GLY A 138 -7.59 -13.56 -1.55
N ARG A 139 -8.63 -14.19 -0.99
CA ARG A 139 -8.78 -14.30 0.45
C ARG A 139 -7.94 -15.44 0.96
N ILE A 140 -7.09 -15.15 1.94
CA ILE A 140 -6.28 -16.15 2.63
C ILE A 140 -6.76 -16.27 4.07
N HIS A 141 -6.86 -17.47 4.59
CA HIS A 141 -7.06 -17.72 6.00
C HIS A 141 -5.69 -17.79 6.67
N VAL A 142 -5.51 -16.99 7.70
CA VAL A 142 -4.27 -16.95 8.46
C VAL A 142 -4.53 -17.23 9.92
N ALA A 143 -3.58 -17.90 10.57
CA ALA A 143 -3.55 -18.06 12.00
C ALA A 143 -2.25 -17.47 12.55
N HIS A 144 -2.30 -16.98 13.78
CA HIS A 144 -1.12 -16.43 14.44
C HIS A 144 -0.99 -16.90 15.90
N ILE A 145 0.23 -16.84 16.40
CA ILE A 145 0.54 -16.96 17.82
C ILE A 145 1.19 -15.66 18.26
N LEU A 146 0.53 -14.91 19.12
CA LEU A 146 1.05 -13.66 19.65
C LEU A 146 1.87 -13.91 20.91
N ILE A 147 3.15 -13.62 20.89
CA ILE A 147 3.97 -13.54 22.09
C ILE A 147 3.95 -12.10 22.59
N ALA A 148 3.00 -11.82 23.48
CA ALA A 148 2.74 -10.46 23.95
C ALA A 148 3.83 -9.98 24.92
N PHE A 149 4.18 -8.70 24.79
CA PHE A 149 4.95 -8.00 25.82
C PHE A 149 4.03 -7.55 26.96
N PRO A 150 4.52 -7.53 28.22
CA PRO A 150 3.76 -6.96 29.34
C PRO A 150 3.42 -5.49 29.11
N LYS A 151 2.18 -5.09 29.41
CA LYS A 151 1.67 -3.73 29.11
C LYS A 151 2.40 -2.59 29.83
N ASP A 152 2.96 -2.88 31.02
CA ASP A 152 3.47 -1.85 31.94
C ASP A 152 5.00 -1.90 32.13
N SER A 153 5.72 -2.64 31.32
CA SER A 153 7.18 -2.74 31.42
C SER A 153 7.88 -1.98 30.30
N ALA A 154 8.77 -1.07 30.66
CA ALA A 154 9.82 -0.61 29.75
C ALA A 154 10.72 -1.82 29.44
N ILE A 155 10.39 -2.56 28.38
CA ILE A 155 11.16 -3.74 27.99
C ILE A 155 12.48 -3.25 27.42
N GLN A 156 13.52 -3.34 28.22
CA GLN A 156 14.90 -3.05 27.78
C GLN A 156 15.51 -4.24 27.02
N ASP A 157 15.03 -5.46 27.29
CA ASP A 157 15.51 -6.68 26.65
C ASP A 157 14.34 -7.56 26.18
N SER A 158 14.22 -7.73 24.87
CA SER A 158 13.21 -8.59 24.24
C SER A 158 13.71 -10.01 23.95
N SER A 159 14.93 -10.36 24.36
CA SER A 159 15.60 -11.63 24.01
C SER A 159 14.82 -12.86 24.50
N ALA A 160 14.26 -12.82 25.71
CA ALA A 160 13.46 -13.91 26.25
C ALA A 160 12.17 -14.16 25.45
N PHE A 161 11.51 -13.11 24.97
CA PHE A 161 10.31 -13.22 24.14
C PHE A 161 10.65 -13.75 22.75
N LEU A 162 11.77 -13.31 22.18
CA LEU A 162 12.29 -13.83 20.93
C LEU A 162 12.65 -15.31 21.05
N ALA A 163 13.35 -15.71 22.10
CA ALA A 163 13.69 -17.11 22.36
C ALA A 163 12.43 -17.99 22.47
N LYS A 164 11.39 -17.49 23.17
CA LYS A 164 10.10 -18.19 23.26
C LYS A 164 9.45 -18.35 21.89
N ALA A 165 9.41 -17.29 21.08
CA ALA A 165 8.86 -17.34 19.72
C ALA A 165 9.64 -18.32 18.84
N GLN A 166 10.97 -18.33 18.93
CA GLN A 166 11.83 -19.26 18.19
C GLN A 166 11.62 -20.72 18.63
N ALA A 167 11.41 -20.98 19.91
CA ALA A 167 11.13 -22.31 20.43
C ALA A 167 9.80 -22.85 19.91
N ILE A 168 8.75 -22.01 19.88
CA ILE A 168 7.44 -22.36 19.30
C ILE A 168 7.56 -22.59 17.79
N TYR A 169 8.26 -21.70 17.09
CA TYR A 169 8.51 -21.86 15.65
C TYR A 169 9.18 -23.21 15.33
N LYS A 170 10.19 -23.60 16.14
CA LYS A 170 10.84 -24.90 15.99
C LYS A 170 9.88 -26.08 16.17
N GLN A 171 9.00 -26.02 17.17
CA GLN A 171 7.97 -27.07 17.37
C GLN A 171 7.04 -27.17 16.17
N VAL A 172 6.61 -26.04 15.59
CA VAL A 172 5.80 -26.03 14.35
C VAL A 172 6.56 -26.69 13.19
N GLN A 173 7.85 -26.39 13.03
CA GLN A 173 8.69 -26.99 11.99
C GLN A 173 8.88 -28.51 12.20
N GLU A 174 8.85 -28.97 13.44
CA GLU A 174 8.94 -30.38 13.82
C GLU A 174 7.58 -31.12 13.71
N GLY A 175 6.50 -30.41 13.27
CA GLY A 175 5.19 -30.99 13.00
C GLY A 175 4.20 -30.92 14.15
N ALA A 176 4.47 -30.14 15.21
CA ALA A 176 3.48 -29.88 16.27
C ALA A 176 2.25 -29.14 15.70
N ASP A 177 1.07 -29.42 16.26
CA ASP A 177 -0.17 -28.79 15.84
C ASP A 177 -0.18 -27.30 16.18
N PHE A 178 -0.33 -26.46 15.15
CA PHE A 178 -0.30 -25.00 15.30
C PHE A 178 -1.46 -24.49 16.17
N GLY A 179 -2.64 -25.09 16.05
CA GLY A 179 -3.82 -24.69 16.80
C GLY A 179 -3.67 -24.93 18.29
N GLU A 180 -3.10 -26.07 18.68
CA GLU A 180 -2.84 -26.39 20.08
C GLU A 180 -1.76 -25.44 20.65
N LEU A 181 -0.68 -25.19 19.91
CA LEU A 181 0.33 -24.21 20.32
C LEU A 181 -0.25 -22.79 20.44
N ALA A 182 -1.20 -22.41 19.56
CA ALA A 182 -1.88 -21.13 19.66
C ALA A 182 -2.75 -21.03 20.92
N LYS A 183 -3.46 -22.09 21.30
CA LYS A 183 -4.25 -22.16 22.55
C LYS A 183 -3.36 -22.03 23.78
N GLU A 184 -2.17 -22.65 23.76
CA GLU A 184 -1.26 -22.69 24.90
C GLU A 184 -0.44 -21.42 25.06
N TYR A 185 0.09 -20.88 23.97
CA TYR A 185 1.12 -19.85 24.02
C TYR A 185 0.66 -18.46 23.57
N SER A 186 -0.45 -18.34 22.86
CA SER A 186 -0.87 -17.04 22.28
C SER A 186 -1.40 -16.08 23.34
N GLY A 187 -0.85 -14.88 23.38
CA GLY A 187 -1.36 -13.77 24.18
C GLY A 187 -2.61 -13.11 23.61
N ASP A 188 -3.03 -13.45 22.40
CA ASP A 188 -4.32 -13.04 21.84
C ASP A 188 -5.41 -14.06 22.19
N ALA A 189 -6.08 -13.84 23.30
CA ALA A 189 -7.11 -14.74 23.80
C ALA A 189 -8.33 -14.89 22.87
N ALA A 190 -8.55 -13.95 21.95
CA ALA A 190 -9.68 -13.98 21.03
C ALA A 190 -9.42 -14.99 19.89
N SER A 191 -8.26 -14.95 19.28
CA SER A 191 -7.85 -15.89 18.23
C SER A 191 -7.38 -17.24 18.79
N ALA A 192 -6.71 -17.27 19.97
CA ALA A 192 -6.24 -18.49 20.61
C ALA A 192 -7.36 -19.52 20.78
N LYS A 193 -8.57 -19.12 21.21
CA LYS A 193 -9.75 -19.98 21.33
C LYS A 193 -10.22 -20.58 19.99
N LYS A 194 -9.77 -20.01 18.89
CA LYS A 194 -10.06 -20.44 17.50
C LYS A 194 -8.78 -20.93 16.81
N GLU A 195 -7.88 -21.58 17.57
CA GLU A 195 -6.65 -22.15 17.03
C GLU A 195 -5.72 -21.12 16.38
N GLY A 196 -5.78 -19.88 16.86
CA GLY A 196 -5.01 -18.76 16.33
C GLY A 196 -5.60 -18.11 15.07
N VAL A 197 -6.72 -18.63 14.53
CA VAL A 197 -7.33 -18.15 13.28
C VAL A 197 -7.86 -16.72 13.45
N LEU A 198 -7.45 -15.86 12.52
CA LEU A 198 -7.92 -14.47 12.40
C LEU A 198 -9.23 -14.41 11.59
N PRO A 199 -10.11 -13.42 11.89
CA PRO A 199 -11.39 -13.25 11.20
C PRO A 199 -11.22 -12.80 9.75
#